data_bb4b921033e834bed9535e5aea36a883
#
_entry.id   bb4b921033e834bed9535e5aea36a883
#
_cell.length_a   1.000
_cell.length_b   1.000
_cell.length_c   1.000
_cell.angle_alpha   90.00
_cell.angle_beta   90.00
_cell.angle_gamma   90.00
#
_symmetry.space_group_name_H-M   'P 1'
#
loop_
_entity.id
_entity.type
_entity.pdbx_description
1 polymer ?
#
loop_
_entity_poly.entity_id
_entity_poly.type
_entity_poly.pdbx_seq_one_letter_code
_entity_poly.pdbx_strand_id
1 'polypeptide(L)'
;LDTFWPDGSSNRVHQRISMLWAMQNNIPRIRLCHISNAIAYDPRDTIYPVHYAETYKSMVLSGQIKRRRVTFHGKDRSMIYLKPDLILYVESCGSHTLLHTSTQTFECVERLSALCKRCEPELIRCHESYLVNLTYVASIQRFSFTLTNGVSIPIPEKRYTHIKKLLANFSSSPEVKE
;
A
#
# COMPACT_ATOMS: atom_id res chain seq x y z
N LEU A 1 10.79 15.25 -14.22
CA LEU A 1 11.83 16.29 -14.17
C LEU A 1 13.17 15.62 -13.95
N ASP A 2 14.12 15.92 -14.82
CA ASP A 2 15.53 15.53 -14.67
C ASP A 2 16.32 16.77 -14.27
N THR A 3 17.02 16.70 -13.14
CA THR A 3 17.89 17.76 -12.65
C THR A 3 19.34 17.31 -12.81
N PHE A 4 20.16 18.15 -13.43
CA PHE A 4 21.60 17.92 -13.61
C PHE A 4 22.38 18.89 -12.70
N TRP A 5 23.33 18.36 -11.96
CA TRP A 5 24.14 19.13 -11.03
C TRP A 5 25.52 19.45 -11.62
N PRO A 6 26.17 20.51 -11.16
CA PRO A 6 27.51 20.88 -11.66
C PRO A 6 28.60 19.82 -11.48
N ASP A 7 28.41 18.89 -10.54
CA ASP A 7 29.33 17.76 -10.29
C ASP A 7 29.11 16.57 -11.25
N GLY A 8 28.21 16.73 -12.25
CA GLY A 8 27.87 15.70 -13.23
C GLY A 8 26.86 14.68 -12.76
N SER A 9 26.38 14.78 -11.52
CA SER A 9 25.29 13.93 -11.04
C SER A 9 23.96 14.36 -11.63
N SER A 10 23.01 13.43 -11.75
CA SER A 10 21.66 13.70 -12.21
C SER A 10 20.62 13.00 -11.34
N ASN A 11 19.45 13.63 -11.26
CA ASN A 11 18.34 13.11 -10.49
C ASN A 11 17.04 13.18 -11.30
N ARG A 12 16.25 12.11 -11.25
CA ARG A 12 14.93 12.04 -11.89
C ARG A 12 13.83 11.98 -10.85
N VAL A 13 12.96 12.99 -10.86
CA VAL A 13 11.86 13.14 -9.92
C VAL A 13 10.53 13.01 -10.65
N HIS A 14 9.61 12.22 -10.11
CA HIS A 14 8.22 12.21 -10.54
C HIS A 14 7.44 13.27 -9.77
N GLN A 15 7.04 14.32 -10.48
CA GLN A 15 6.24 15.41 -9.92
C GLN A 15 4.76 15.25 -10.31
N ARG A 16 3.88 15.56 -9.38
CA ARG A 16 2.46 15.77 -9.64
C ARG A 16 2.22 17.26 -9.68
N ILE A 17 1.61 17.73 -10.77
CA ILE A 17 1.27 19.13 -10.95
C ILE A 17 -0.24 19.22 -11.13
N SER A 18 -0.90 19.98 -10.26
CA SER A 18 -2.32 20.32 -10.38
C SER A 18 -2.44 21.81 -10.65
N MET A 19 -3.20 22.18 -11.68
CA MET A 19 -3.40 23.58 -12.06
C MET A 19 -4.88 23.90 -12.14
N LEU A 20 -5.28 25.00 -11.51
CA LEU A 20 -6.60 25.59 -11.65
C LEU A 20 -6.50 26.80 -12.55
N TRP A 21 -7.27 26.80 -13.64
CA TRP A 21 -7.33 27.87 -14.61
C TRP A 21 -8.63 28.64 -14.45
N ALA A 22 -8.57 29.95 -14.69
CA ALA A 22 -9.75 30.81 -14.81
C ALA A 22 -9.58 31.76 -15.99
N MET A 23 -10.68 32.07 -16.65
CA MET A 23 -10.70 33.07 -17.71
C MET A 23 -10.72 34.46 -17.10
N GLN A 24 -9.82 35.32 -17.53
CA GLN A 24 -9.76 36.72 -17.18
C GLN A 24 -9.60 37.54 -18.48
N ASN A 25 -10.62 38.34 -18.84
CA ASN A 25 -10.64 39.09 -20.10
C ASN A 25 -10.39 38.21 -21.33
N ASN A 26 -11.06 37.06 -21.40
CA ASN A 26 -10.90 36.04 -22.44
C ASN A 26 -9.47 35.42 -22.55
N ILE A 27 -8.63 35.65 -21.59
CA ILE A 27 -7.28 35.05 -21.54
C ILE A 27 -7.26 34.01 -20.39
N PRO A 28 -6.85 32.74 -20.66
CA PRO A 28 -6.71 31.75 -19.61
C PRO A 28 -5.52 32.10 -18.69
N ARG A 29 -5.78 32.16 -17.39
CA ARG A 29 -4.76 32.40 -16.36
C ARG A 29 -4.75 31.31 -15.31
N ILE A 30 -3.57 30.93 -14.90
CA ILE A 30 -3.41 30.01 -13.78
C ILE A 30 -3.76 30.74 -12.49
N ARG A 31 -4.72 30.24 -11.74
CA ARG A 31 -5.15 30.77 -10.44
C ARG A 31 -4.48 30.06 -9.29
N LEU A 32 -4.23 28.77 -9.44
CA LEU A 32 -3.55 27.95 -8.46
C LEU A 32 -2.68 26.94 -9.20
N CYS A 33 -1.46 26.76 -8.72
CA CYS A 33 -0.58 25.69 -9.13
C CYS A 33 -0.10 24.99 -7.86
N HIS A 34 -0.32 23.68 -7.77
CA HIS A 34 0.19 22.83 -6.71
C HIS A 34 1.16 21.83 -7.33
N ILE A 35 2.38 21.78 -6.81
CA ILE A 35 3.41 20.83 -7.22
C ILE A 35 3.76 20.00 -6.01
N SER A 36 3.64 18.66 -6.14
CA SER A 36 4.03 17.73 -5.09
C SER A 36 5.00 16.70 -5.63
N ASN A 37 6.00 16.37 -4.83
CA ASN A 37 7.00 15.36 -5.10
C ASN A 37 6.85 14.23 -4.07
N ALA A 38 6.92 12.98 -4.49
CA ALA A 38 7.12 11.87 -3.58
C ALA A 38 8.61 11.82 -3.20
N ILE A 39 8.98 12.45 -2.09
CA ILE A 39 10.36 12.60 -1.65
C ILE A 39 10.55 11.84 -0.33
N ALA A 40 11.60 11.01 -0.25
CA ALA A 40 12.04 10.43 1.00
C ALA A 40 12.73 11.52 1.84
N TYR A 41 12.35 11.61 3.11
CA TYR A 41 12.97 12.56 4.04
C TYR A 41 14.42 12.17 4.35
N ASP A 42 15.35 13.12 4.23
CA ASP A 42 16.73 13.00 4.69
C ASP A 42 17.02 14.15 5.67
N PRO A 43 17.50 13.86 6.91
CA PRO A 43 17.79 14.89 7.90
C PRO A 43 18.84 15.93 7.49
N ARG A 44 19.67 15.62 6.49
CA ARG A 44 20.67 16.54 5.92
C ARG A 44 20.04 17.63 5.06
N ASP A 45 18.83 17.39 4.55
CA ASP A 45 18.12 18.30 3.67
C ASP A 45 17.29 19.30 4.49
N THR A 46 17.81 20.51 4.69
CA THR A 46 17.14 21.52 5.51
C THR A 46 16.20 22.45 4.72
N ILE A 47 16.48 22.67 3.44
CA ILE A 47 15.71 23.59 2.58
C ILE A 47 15.19 22.91 1.33
N TYR A 48 16.01 22.09 0.70
CA TYR A 48 15.67 21.38 -0.55
C TYR A 48 16.21 19.94 -0.49
N PRO A 49 15.43 18.95 -0.95
CA PRO A 49 15.80 17.53 -0.84
C PRO A 49 16.87 17.16 -1.87
N VAL A 50 18.12 17.42 -1.57
CA VAL A 50 19.28 17.09 -2.42
C VAL A 50 19.63 15.60 -2.31
N HIS A 51 19.55 15.03 -1.10
CA HIS A 51 19.97 13.66 -0.81
C HIS A 51 18.86 12.62 -0.98
N TYR A 52 17.64 13.04 -1.41
CA TYR A 52 16.50 12.15 -1.47
C TYR A 52 16.76 10.90 -2.34
N ALA A 53 17.52 11.02 -3.41
CA ALA A 53 17.80 9.89 -4.31
C ALA A 53 18.65 8.81 -3.62
N GLU A 54 19.63 9.22 -2.82
CA GLU A 54 20.47 8.35 -2.02
C GLU A 54 19.65 7.69 -0.92
N THR A 55 18.86 8.49 -0.19
CA THR A 55 17.99 8.01 0.87
C THR A 55 16.97 7.03 0.33
N TYR A 56 16.30 7.36 -0.79
CA TYR A 56 15.36 6.45 -1.44
C TYR A 56 16.03 5.14 -1.90
N LYS A 57 17.22 5.23 -2.50
CA LYS A 57 17.99 4.05 -2.89
C LYS A 57 18.37 3.19 -1.68
N SER A 58 18.81 3.82 -0.60
CA SER A 58 19.12 3.14 0.66
C SER A 58 17.89 2.45 1.25
N MET A 59 16.74 3.13 1.28
CA MET A 59 15.47 2.56 1.77
C MET A 59 15.01 1.37 0.92
N VAL A 60 15.19 1.40 -0.39
CA VAL A 60 14.89 0.26 -1.28
C VAL A 60 15.85 -0.90 -1.01
N LEU A 61 17.15 -0.64 -0.89
CA LEU A 61 18.16 -1.66 -0.65
C LEU A 61 18.05 -2.27 0.76
N SER A 62 17.70 -1.47 1.77
CA SER A 62 17.47 -1.95 3.15
C SER A 62 16.13 -2.67 3.34
N GLY A 63 15.29 -2.71 2.29
CA GLY A 63 13.96 -3.32 2.35
C GLY A 63 12.89 -2.50 3.09
N GLN A 64 13.19 -1.26 3.48
CA GLN A 64 12.22 -0.35 4.10
C GLN A 64 11.12 0.05 3.10
N ILE A 65 11.48 0.23 1.82
CA ILE A 65 10.51 0.40 0.73
C ILE A 65 10.40 -0.93 -0.01
N LYS A 66 9.44 -1.73 0.35
CA LYS A 66 9.20 -3.01 -0.31
C LYS A 66 8.50 -2.78 -1.66
N ARG A 67 9.23 -2.97 -2.75
CA ARG A 67 8.67 -3.07 -4.12
C ARG A 67 8.31 -4.52 -4.47
N ARG A 68 7.91 -5.29 -3.47
CA ARG A 68 7.66 -6.71 -3.64
C ARG A 68 6.40 -6.92 -4.46
N ARG A 69 6.53 -7.56 -5.61
CA ARG A 69 5.41 -8.18 -6.32
C ARG A 69 5.39 -9.68 -5.99
N VAL A 70 4.22 -10.19 -5.79
CA VAL A 70 3.97 -11.62 -5.61
C VAL A 70 3.21 -12.13 -6.81
N THR A 71 3.61 -13.29 -7.31
CA THR A 71 2.92 -13.96 -8.40
C THR A 71 1.87 -14.90 -7.82
N PHE A 72 0.65 -14.82 -8.35
CA PHE A 72 -0.46 -15.71 -8.00
C PHE A 72 -0.88 -16.47 -9.26
N HIS A 73 -1.38 -17.69 -9.10
CA HIS A 73 -1.83 -18.52 -10.19
C HIS A 73 -3.36 -18.46 -10.27
N GLY A 74 -3.87 -17.84 -11.32
CA GLY A 74 -5.29 -17.74 -11.59
C GLY A 74 -5.90 -19.10 -11.94
N LYS A 75 -7.19 -19.27 -11.66
CA LYS A 75 -7.95 -20.49 -12.00
C LYS A 75 -8.05 -20.72 -13.50
N ASP A 76 -7.99 -19.66 -14.27
CA ASP A 76 -7.96 -19.64 -15.74
C ASP A 76 -6.57 -19.92 -16.34
N ARG A 77 -5.61 -20.38 -15.52
CA ARG A 77 -4.19 -20.58 -15.85
C ARG A 77 -3.42 -19.28 -16.09
N SER A 78 -3.98 -18.12 -15.78
CA SER A 78 -3.29 -16.85 -15.84
C SER A 78 -2.24 -16.72 -14.73
N MET A 79 -1.27 -15.85 -14.93
CA MET A 79 -0.34 -15.43 -13.90
C MET A 79 -0.66 -13.98 -13.50
N ILE A 80 -0.99 -13.78 -12.24
CA ILE A 80 -1.42 -12.50 -11.67
C ILE A 80 -0.25 -11.94 -10.87
N TYR A 81 0.18 -10.73 -11.21
CA TYR A 81 1.30 -10.03 -10.54
C TYR A 81 0.77 -8.87 -9.72
N LEU A 82 0.63 -9.06 -8.42
CA LEU A 82 0.14 -8.04 -7.50
C LEU A 82 1.16 -7.71 -6.41
N LYS A 83 1.06 -6.49 -5.89
CA LYS A 83 1.70 -6.15 -4.63
C LYS A 83 0.77 -6.56 -3.49
N PRO A 84 1.26 -7.25 -2.44
CA PRO A 84 0.43 -7.66 -1.31
C PRO A 84 -0.28 -6.49 -0.62
N ASP A 85 0.32 -5.31 -0.62
CA ASP A 85 -0.26 -4.07 -0.07
C ASP A 85 -1.53 -3.61 -0.79
N LEU A 86 -1.76 -4.03 -2.04
CA LEU A 86 -2.98 -3.71 -2.80
C LEU A 86 -4.14 -4.68 -2.53
N ILE A 87 -3.89 -5.77 -1.81
CA ILE A 87 -4.91 -6.77 -1.47
C ILE A 87 -5.59 -6.34 -0.17
N LEU A 88 -6.91 -6.19 -0.19
CA LEU A 88 -7.70 -5.85 0.99
C LEU A 88 -7.83 -7.06 1.92
N TYR A 89 -8.25 -8.17 1.33
CA TYR A 89 -8.39 -9.44 2.01
C TYR A 89 -8.39 -10.59 1.00
N VAL A 90 -8.19 -11.79 1.50
CA VAL A 90 -8.30 -13.05 0.75
C VAL A 90 -9.25 -13.96 1.48
N GLU A 91 -10.16 -14.61 0.75
CA GLU A 91 -11.04 -15.62 1.29
C GLU A 91 -10.82 -16.98 0.66
N SER A 92 -11.06 -18.03 1.41
CA SER A 92 -11.08 -19.41 0.94
C SER A 92 -12.45 -19.74 0.35
N CYS A 93 -12.47 -20.22 -0.88
CA CYS A 93 -13.69 -20.65 -1.58
C CYS A 93 -13.51 -22.10 -2.06
N GLY A 94 -13.84 -23.06 -1.22
CA GLY A 94 -13.65 -24.47 -1.53
C GLY A 94 -12.18 -24.84 -1.76
N SER A 95 -11.85 -25.25 -2.98
CA SER A 95 -10.48 -25.65 -3.39
C SER A 95 -9.58 -24.48 -3.82
N HIS A 96 -10.10 -23.27 -3.90
CA HIS A 96 -9.42 -22.08 -4.41
C HIS A 96 -9.59 -20.88 -3.46
N THR A 97 -8.96 -19.77 -3.79
CA THR A 97 -9.03 -18.54 -3.01
C THR A 97 -9.43 -17.37 -3.88
N LEU A 98 -10.13 -16.40 -3.29
CA LEU A 98 -10.48 -15.14 -3.92
C LEU A 98 -9.64 -14.03 -3.31
N LEU A 99 -8.86 -13.33 -4.13
CA LEU A 99 -8.09 -12.16 -3.75
C LEU A 99 -8.88 -10.91 -4.11
N HIS A 100 -9.25 -10.14 -3.09
CA HIS A 100 -10.02 -8.91 -3.24
C HIS A 100 -9.11 -7.69 -3.19
N THR A 101 -9.12 -6.90 -4.25
CA THR A 101 -8.47 -5.58 -4.32
C THR A 101 -9.55 -4.49 -4.31
N SER A 102 -9.15 -3.23 -4.32
CA SER A 102 -10.10 -2.11 -4.42
C SER A 102 -10.85 -2.04 -5.75
N THR A 103 -10.32 -2.65 -6.81
CA THR A 103 -10.86 -2.52 -8.18
C THR A 103 -11.48 -3.82 -8.71
N GLN A 104 -10.98 -4.97 -8.28
CA GLN A 104 -11.41 -6.27 -8.82
C GLN A 104 -11.07 -7.43 -7.89
N THR A 105 -11.67 -8.60 -8.18
CA THR A 105 -11.42 -9.85 -7.47
C THR A 105 -10.76 -10.84 -8.43
N PHE A 106 -9.72 -11.52 -7.94
CA PHE A 106 -9.02 -12.57 -8.68
C PHE A 106 -9.28 -13.93 -8.05
N GLU A 107 -9.59 -14.92 -8.87
CA GLU A 107 -9.75 -16.31 -8.44
C GLU A 107 -8.43 -17.07 -8.64
N CYS A 108 -7.86 -17.61 -7.55
CA CYS A 108 -6.55 -18.27 -7.55
C CYS A 108 -6.66 -19.71 -7.06
N VAL A 109 -5.83 -20.60 -7.65
CA VAL A 109 -5.83 -22.04 -7.32
C VAL A 109 -5.04 -22.37 -6.05
N GLU A 110 -4.42 -21.38 -5.43
CA GLU A 110 -3.54 -21.58 -4.29
C GLU A 110 -4.33 -21.66 -2.98
N ARG A 111 -3.78 -22.42 -2.03
CA ARG A 111 -4.36 -22.52 -0.68
C ARG A 111 -4.05 -21.27 0.15
N LEU A 112 -4.98 -20.88 1.00
CA LEU A 112 -4.85 -19.72 1.89
C LEU A 112 -3.56 -19.75 2.75
N SER A 113 -3.14 -20.94 3.20
CA SER A 113 -1.92 -21.10 4.00
C SER A 113 -0.64 -20.79 3.22
N ALA A 114 -0.61 -21.09 1.92
CA ALA A 114 0.52 -20.77 1.04
C ALA A 114 0.58 -19.27 0.77
N LEU A 115 -0.58 -18.64 0.54
CA LEU A 115 -0.70 -17.20 0.33
C LEU A 115 -0.30 -16.42 1.59
N CYS A 116 -0.69 -16.88 2.78
CA CYS A 116 -0.30 -16.27 4.05
C CYS A 116 1.23 -16.09 4.13
N LYS A 117 1.98 -17.19 3.97
CA LYS A 117 3.45 -17.16 4.05
C LYS A 117 4.09 -16.23 3.01
N ARG A 118 3.53 -16.17 1.80
CA ARG A 118 4.09 -15.35 0.71
C ARG A 118 3.73 -13.87 0.83
N CYS A 119 2.64 -13.54 1.49
CA CYS A 119 2.14 -12.17 1.62
C CYS A 119 2.36 -11.55 3.00
N GLU A 120 3.09 -12.23 3.89
CA GLU A 120 3.54 -11.63 5.15
C GLU A 120 4.59 -10.54 4.90
N PRO A 121 4.60 -9.47 5.69
CA PRO A 121 3.69 -9.16 6.82
C PRO A 121 2.42 -8.42 6.43
N GLU A 122 2.17 -8.14 5.15
CA GLU A 122 1.06 -7.29 4.68
C GLU A 122 -0.31 -7.93 4.97
N LEU A 123 -0.41 -9.26 4.77
CA LEU A 123 -1.62 -10.02 5.04
C LEU A 123 -1.44 -10.92 6.26
N ILE A 124 -2.35 -10.80 7.20
CA ILE A 124 -2.38 -11.64 8.40
C ILE A 124 -3.55 -12.63 8.35
N ARG A 125 -3.35 -13.80 8.92
CA ARG A 125 -4.41 -14.80 9.04
C ARG A 125 -5.28 -14.53 10.27
N CYS A 126 -6.44 -13.93 10.07
CA CYS A 126 -7.40 -13.63 11.13
C CYS A 126 -8.40 -14.76 11.37
N HIS A 127 -8.74 -15.56 10.36
CA HIS A 127 -9.71 -16.64 10.39
C HIS A 127 -9.16 -17.87 9.64
N GLU A 128 -9.79 -19.03 9.81
CA GLU A 128 -9.43 -20.22 9.01
C GLU A 128 -9.62 -20.01 7.50
N SER A 129 -10.62 -19.18 7.15
CA SER A 129 -11.01 -18.88 5.77
C SER A 129 -10.59 -17.50 5.29
N TYR A 130 -9.93 -16.65 6.12
CA TYR A 130 -9.60 -15.28 5.73
C TYR A 130 -8.17 -14.86 6.08
N LEU A 131 -7.54 -14.16 5.12
CA LEU A 131 -6.39 -13.28 5.34
C LEU A 131 -6.85 -11.84 5.19
N VAL A 132 -6.35 -10.94 6.04
CA VAL A 132 -6.74 -9.52 6.03
C VAL A 132 -5.51 -8.65 6.04
N ASN A 133 -5.54 -7.59 5.24
CA ASN A 133 -4.57 -6.52 5.31
C ASN A 133 -5.03 -5.49 6.36
N LEU A 134 -4.24 -5.34 7.42
CA LEU A 134 -4.60 -4.46 8.54
C LEU A 134 -4.70 -2.99 8.13
N THR A 135 -4.02 -2.57 7.07
CA THR A 135 -4.10 -1.20 6.52
C THR A 135 -5.52 -0.82 6.11
N TYR A 136 -6.32 -1.81 5.69
CA TYR A 136 -7.69 -1.58 5.23
C TYR A 136 -8.77 -1.88 6.28
N VAL A 137 -8.38 -2.10 7.54
CA VAL A 137 -9.34 -2.26 8.62
C VAL A 137 -9.84 -0.89 9.07
N ALA A 138 -11.11 -0.60 8.81
CA ALA A 138 -11.76 0.64 9.21
C ALA A 138 -12.20 0.61 10.68
N SER A 139 -12.68 -0.52 11.16
CA SER A 139 -13.10 -0.69 12.56
C SER A 139 -13.02 -2.14 13.01
N ILE A 140 -12.88 -2.33 14.32
CA ILE A 140 -13.00 -3.64 14.97
C ILE A 140 -14.17 -3.63 15.93
N GLN A 141 -15.06 -4.56 15.78
CA GLN A 141 -16.18 -4.84 16.71
C GLN A 141 -15.95 -6.18 17.40
N ARG A 142 -16.83 -6.53 18.34
CA ARG A 142 -16.71 -7.83 19.00
C ARG A 142 -16.82 -8.94 17.96
N PHE A 143 -15.72 -9.68 17.77
CA PHE A 143 -15.58 -10.82 16.85
C PHE A 143 -15.70 -10.53 15.37
N SER A 144 -15.53 -9.28 14.93
CA SER A 144 -15.51 -8.95 13.50
C SER A 144 -14.64 -7.72 13.19
N PHE A 145 -14.12 -7.68 11.96
CA PHE A 145 -13.58 -6.46 11.34
C PHE A 145 -14.59 -5.88 10.37
N THR A 146 -14.63 -4.56 10.25
CA THR A 146 -15.19 -3.88 9.09
C THR A 146 -14.03 -3.28 8.30
N LEU A 147 -13.93 -3.63 7.03
CA LEU A 147 -12.94 -3.07 6.13
C LEU A 147 -13.40 -1.74 5.54
N THR A 148 -12.47 -0.98 4.96
CA THR A 148 -12.74 0.32 4.31
C THR A 148 -13.75 0.24 3.16
N ASN A 149 -13.91 -0.93 2.54
CA ASN A 149 -14.93 -1.20 1.51
C ASN A 149 -16.28 -1.66 2.08
N GLY A 150 -16.46 -1.64 3.41
CA GLY A 150 -17.71 -2.03 4.10
C GLY A 150 -17.86 -3.55 4.35
N VAL A 151 -16.95 -4.38 3.86
CA VAL A 151 -17.01 -5.84 4.09
C VAL A 151 -16.70 -6.16 5.54
N SER A 152 -17.53 -7.02 6.15
CA SER A 152 -17.34 -7.51 7.51
C SER A 152 -16.71 -8.91 7.48
N ILE A 153 -15.59 -9.09 8.18
CA ILE A 153 -14.86 -10.36 8.26
C ILE A 153 -14.87 -10.87 9.71
N PRO A 154 -15.28 -12.12 9.96
CA PRO A 154 -15.36 -12.69 11.30
C PRO A 154 -13.98 -12.92 11.91
N ILE A 155 -13.90 -12.75 13.24
CA ILE A 155 -12.73 -13.07 14.05
C ILE A 155 -13.13 -14.12 15.06
N PRO A 156 -12.49 -15.31 15.09
CA PRO A 156 -12.73 -16.30 16.12
C PRO A 156 -12.39 -15.75 17.52
N GLU A 157 -13.21 -16.07 18.52
CA GLU A 157 -13.04 -15.60 19.90
C GLU A 157 -11.61 -15.81 20.42
N LYS A 158 -11.05 -17.00 20.19
CA LYS A 158 -9.68 -17.37 20.59
C LYS A 158 -8.59 -16.46 19.98
N ARG A 159 -8.85 -15.82 18.85
CA ARG A 159 -7.89 -14.94 18.15
C ARG A 159 -8.14 -13.46 18.41
N TYR A 160 -9.32 -13.09 18.94
CA TYR A 160 -9.74 -11.71 19.08
C TYR A 160 -8.73 -10.84 19.87
N THR A 161 -8.28 -11.31 21.03
CA THR A 161 -7.33 -10.57 21.87
C THR A 161 -5.97 -10.38 21.18
N HIS A 162 -5.48 -11.40 20.47
CA HIS A 162 -4.23 -11.34 19.72
C HIS A 162 -4.31 -10.31 18.60
N ILE A 163 -5.37 -10.37 17.81
CA ILE A 163 -5.60 -9.48 16.67
C ILE A 163 -5.80 -8.03 17.12
N LYS A 164 -6.52 -7.81 18.22
CA LYS A 164 -6.68 -6.47 18.81
C LYS A 164 -5.33 -5.87 19.22
N LYS A 165 -4.42 -6.67 19.78
CA LYS A 165 -3.05 -6.23 20.10
C LYS A 165 -2.25 -5.89 18.83
N LEU A 166 -2.36 -6.71 17.78
CA LEU A 166 -1.69 -6.43 16.50
C LEU A 166 -2.16 -5.11 15.88
N LEU A 167 -3.47 -4.85 15.89
CA LEU A 167 -4.02 -3.58 15.41
C LEU A 167 -3.54 -2.38 16.24
N ALA A 168 -3.52 -2.51 17.57
CA ALA A 168 -3.04 -1.45 18.44
C ALA A 168 -1.56 -1.12 18.16
N ASN A 169 -0.72 -2.14 17.97
CA ASN A 169 0.69 -1.97 17.61
C ASN A 169 0.85 -1.37 16.21
N PHE A 170 -0.01 -1.76 15.27
CA PHE A 170 -0.01 -1.22 13.91
C PHE A 170 -0.38 0.26 13.89
N SER A 171 -1.38 0.67 14.68
CA SER A 171 -1.80 2.07 14.83
C SER A 171 -0.81 2.92 15.63
N SER A 172 0.03 2.30 16.47
CA SER A 172 1.04 2.99 17.30
C SER A 172 2.38 3.16 16.59
N SER A 173 2.59 2.54 15.43
CA SER A 173 3.73 2.84 14.57
C SER A 173 3.57 4.28 14.10
N PRO A 174 4.58 5.16 14.28
CA PRO A 174 4.43 6.58 13.95
C PRO A 174 4.06 6.70 12.47
N GLU A 175 2.85 7.16 12.22
CA GLU A 175 2.51 7.73 10.94
C GLU A 175 3.56 8.80 10.65
N VAL A 176 4.23 8.70 9.53
CA VAL A 176 4.90 9.83 8.92
C VAL A 176 3.76 10.83 8.66
N LYS A 177 3.57 11.77 9.60
CA LYS A 177 2.62 12.86 9.42
C LYS A 177 3.04 13.60 8.17
N GLU A 178 2.08 13.68 7.25
CA GLU A 178 2.13 14.54 6.08
C GLU A 178 2.44 16.00 6.45
#